data_0e9e15b969f2eac8647e1ea174151cdd
#
_entry.id   0e9e15b969f2eac8647e1ea174151cdd
#
_cell.length_a   1.000
_cell.length_b   1.000
_cell.length_c   1.000
_cell.angle_alpha   90.00
_cell.angle_beta   90.00
_cell.angle_gamma   90.00
#
_symmetry.space_group_name_H-M   'P 1'
#
loop_
_entity.id
_entity.type
_entity.pdbx_description
1 polymer ?
#
loop_
_entity_poly.entity_id
_entity_poly.type
_entity_poly.pdbx_seq_one_letter_code
_entity_poly.pdbx_strand_id
1 'polypeptide(L)'
;MGEADPRPTVFLSYARADGQAAARVAAALDAAGFNVWSDTLIEGGAAFAKSIESSLESCTAVVVCWSHRSVESDWVLDEAGRGRDLHKLVPVALDGIEPPLGFRQYHAVDLSRWRGATDAEEIAAIARGISAVSGRAAAPRTPAPAVRTGLSRRRLLIVAGGVAGAAAVGFAVRHFGSFRGGAASPTSVAVIPFENLSSSPDQSYFSDGLSEELRATLARNAGLQVMAEASSRQFRASKDDAVTIAGKLGVAYLLYGKVRRAGDEVRVTVDVIDGRTGFSSWSQIFDRALRDIFAVQAEIATAVASGLLKRFAADGDAPVEVAASIAGGTRNIEAYDAYLRGRALYDLSADEMSERAALAQFDAAIAADPRYAAAHAARARSLTAIANQYGKMGELDGFYDAAIASAERAISIAPELADAHSTLGFTLFQGRLDARAAREPFERSRELGAGEA
;
A
#
# COMPACT_ATOMS: atom_id res chain seq x y z
N MET A 1 30.81 -11.71 -26.98
CA MET A 1 29.68 -12.44 -26.38
C MET A 1 30.30 -13.35 -25.34
N GLY A 2 30.37 -12.87 -24.07
CA GLY A 2 30.88 -13.71 -22.98
C GLY A 2 29.84 -14.73 -22.60
N GLU A 3 30.23 -15.96 -22.40
CA GLU A 3 29.41 -17.04 -21.87
C GLU A 3 28.82 -16.57 -20.52
N ALA A 4 27.49 -16.64 -20.35
CA ALA A 4 26.83 -16.32 -19.10
C ALA A 4 27.29 -17.31 -18.03
N ASP A 5 27.84 -16.84 -16.90
CA ASP A 5 28.23 -17.67 -15.76
C ASP A 5 27.01 -18.47 -15.27
N PRO A 6 27.05 -19.82 -15.25
CA PRO A 6 25.90 -20.64 -14.86
C PRO A 6 25.54 -20.56 -13.38
N ARG A 7 26.32 -19.81 -12.57
CA ARG A 7 26.06 -19.60 -11.14
C ARG A 7 24.89 -18.67 -10.91
N PRO A 8 24.06 -18.90 -9.85
CA PRO A 8 22.98 -17.99 -9.51
C PRO A 8 23.51 -16.59 -9.20
N THR A 9 22.89 -15.57 -9.83
CA THR A 9 23.29 -14.17 -9.62
C THR A 9 22.59 -13.58 -8.41
N VAL A 10 23.35 -12.96 -7.51
CA VAL A 10 22.88 -12.32 -6.29
C VAL A 10 23.16 -10.84 -6.36
N PHE A 11 22.13 -10.03 -6.15
CA PHE A 11 22.30 -8.58 -6.00
C PHE A 11 22.62 -8.27 -4.53
N LEU A 12 23.71 -7.54 -4.26
CA LEU A 12 24.14 -7.16 -2.91
C LEU A 12 23.91 -5.66 -2.69
N SER A 13 22.93 -5.33 -1.85
CA SER A 13 22.57 -3.98 -1.44
C SER A 13 23.21 -3.62 -0.09
N TYR A 14 23.84 -2.43 0.01
CA TYR A 14 24.50 -1.96 1.23
C TYR A 14 24.71 -0.45 1.20
N ALA A 15 24.84 0.19 2.36
CA ALA A 15 25.23 1.60 2.43
C ALA A 15 26.69 1.76 2.02
N ARG A 16 27.00 2.78 1.22
CA ARG A 16 28.35 3.06 0.70
C ARG A 16 29.43 3.05 1.81
N ALA A 17 29.09 3.49 3.01
CA ALA A 17 29.98 3.50 4.16
C ALA A 17 30.29 2.09 4.72
N ASP A 18 29.52 1.07 4.34
CA ASP A 18 29.70 -0.34 4.75
C ASP A 18 30.45 -1.18 3.71
N GLY A 19 30.99 -0.52 2.67
CA GLY A 19 31.62 -1.18 1.52
C GLY A 19 32.68 -2.24 1.87
N GLN A 20 33.48 -2.04 2.94
CA GLN A 20 34.47 -3.03 3.38
C GLN A 20 33.82 -4.29 3.96
N ALA A 21 32.72 -4.16 4.69
CA ALA A 21 31.96 -5.29 5.22
C ALA A 21 31.21 -6.01 4.10
N ALA A 22 30.58 -5.26 3.20
CA ALA A 22 29.90 -5.77 2.02
C ALA A 22 30.84 -6.53 1.08
N ALA A 23 32.06 -6.04 0.86
CA ALA A 23 33.06 -6.74 0.05
C ALA A 23 33.46 -8.11 0.64
N ARG A 24 33.53 -8.22 1.98
CA ARG A 24 33.79 -9.50 2.64
C ARG A 24 32.60 -10.48 2.48
N VAL A 25 31.36 -9.96 2.57
CA VAL A 25 30.16 -10.77 2.32
C VAL A 25 30.13 -11.24 0.87
N ALA A 26 30.42 -10.34 -0.08
CA ALA A 26 30.49 -10.68 -1.51
C ALA A 26 31.50 -11.79 -1.79
N ALA A 27 32.73 -11.68 -1.24
CA ALA A 27 33.76 -12.70 -1.40
C ALA A 27 33.36 -14.06 -0.79
N ALA A 28 32.67 -14.05 0.34
CA ALA A 28 32.20 -15.28 0.96
C ALA A 28 31.07 -15.95 0.17
N LEU A 29 30.17 -15.15 -0.44
CA LEU A 29 29.10 -15.66 -1.31
C LEU A 29 29.65 -16.17 -2.64
N ASP A 30 30.65 -15.50 -3.22
CA ASP A 30 31.35 -16.00 -4.42
C ASP A 30 32.02 -17.34 -4.17
N ALA A 31 32.72 -17.49 -3.03
CA ALA A 31 33.29 -18.76 -2.59
C ALA A 31 32.23 -19.84 -2.34
N ALA A 32 31.02 -19.46 -1.96
CA ALA A 32 29.86 -20.35 -1.79
C ALA A 32 29.18 -20.72 -3.13
N GLY A 33 29.65 -20.20 -4.26
CA GLY A 33 29.18 -20.57 -5.60
C GLY A 33 28.11 -19.63 -6.18
N PHE A 34 28.00 -18.41 -5.69
CA PHE A 34 27.10 -17.37 -6.24
C PHE A 34 27.88 -16.36 -7.07
N ASN A 35 27.23 -15.81 -8.11
CA ASN A 35 27.76 -14.67 -8.84
C ASN A 35 27.21 -13.39 -8.18
N VAL A 36 28.09 -12.62 -7.49
CA VAL A 36 27.64 -11.44 -6.73
C VAL A 36 27.81 -10.19 -7.56
N TRP A 37 26.71 -9.49 -7.75
CA TRP A 37 26.64 -8.18 -8.38
C TRP A 37 26.43 -7.10 -7.31
N SER A 38 27.23 -6.02 -7.36
CA SER A 38 27.08 -4.86 -6.48
C SER A 38 27.39 -3.58 -7.26
N ASP A 39 26.79 -2.46 -6.84
CA ASP A 39 26.81 -1.19 -7.56
C ASP A 39 28.15 -0.43 -7.55
N THR A 40 29.20 -0.99 -6.93
CA THR A 40 30.53 -0.35 -6.80
C THR A 40 31.24 -0.05 -8.13
N LEU A 41 30.71 -0.49 -9.27
CA LEU A 41 31.38 -0.46 -10.57
C LEU A 41 30.83 0.57 -11.57
N ILE A 42 29.85 1.45 -11.18
CA ILE A 42 29.20 2.33 -12.15
C ILE A 42 29.32 3.80 -11.74
N GLU A 43 29.94 4.62 -12.59
CA GLU A 43 29.97 6.09 -12.49
C GLU A 43 28.58 6.67 -12.86
N GLY A 44 28.11 7.67 -12.09
CA GLY A 44 26.73 8.14 -12.07
C GLY A 44 26.18 8.75 -13.38
N GLY A 45 24.90 8.53 -13.64
CA GLY A 45 24.12 9.15 -14.71
C GLY A 45 22.73 8.51 -14.87
N ALA A 46 21.85 9.09 -15.67
CA ALA A 46 20.46 8.61 -15.90
C ALA A 46 20.37 7.16 -16.47
N ALA A 47 21.44 6.61 -17.02
CA ALA A 47 21.55 5.20 -17.39
C ALA A 47 21.69 4.26 -16.18
N PHE A 48 22.03 4.80 -15.01
CA PHE A 48 22.31 4.10 -13.75
C PHE A 48 21.06 3.44 -13.15
N ALA A 49 19.97 4.18 -13.03
CA ALA A 49 18.71 3.66 -12.46
C ALA A 49 18.15 2.48 -13.27
N LYS A 50 18.17 2.57 -14.60
CA LYS A 50 17.71 1.47 -15.47
C LYS A 50 18.58 0.21 -15.38
N SER A 51 19.89 0.35 -15.18
CA SER A 51 20.79 -0.79 -15.03
C SER A 51 20.58 -1.53 -13.73
N ILE A 52 20.33 -0.81 -12.63
CA ILE A 52 20.05 -1.38 -11.31
C ILE A 52 18.69 -2.07 -11.31
N GLU A 53 17.65 -1.43 -11.85
CA GLU A 53 16.31 -2.02 -11.94
C GLU A 53 16.35 -3.33 -12.74
N SER A 54 17.02 -3.35 -13.88
CA SER A 54 17.22 -4.56 -14.68
C SER A 54 18.01 -5.64 -13.93
N SER A 55 19.01 -5.26 -13.12
CA SER A 55 19.81 -6.19 -12.32
C SER A 55 19.01 -6.79 -11.16
N LEU A 56 18.17 -5.99 -10.48
CA LEU A 56 17.24 -6.44 -9.45
C LEU A 56 16.17 -7.39 -10.02
N GLU A 57 15.68 -7.12 -11.22
CA GLU A 57 14.69 -7.98 -11.88
C GLU A 57 15.28 -9.32 -12.32
N SER A 58 16.51 -9.31 -12.84
CA SER A 58 17.18 -10.49 -13.39
C SER A 58 17.89 -11.35 -12.35
N CYS A 59 18.23 -10.81 -11.16
CA CYS A 59 18.92 -11.57 -10.12
C CYS A 59 18.05 -12.68 -9.52
N THR A 60 18.70 -13.69 -8.97
CA THR A 60 18.06 -14.81 -8.27
C THR A 60 17.63 -14.43 -6.87
N ALA A 61 18.41 -13.59 -6.17
CA ALA A 61 18.13 -13.10 -4.84
C ALA A 61 18.72 -11.70 -4.63
N VAL A 62 18.12 -10.92 -3.74
CA VAL A 62 18.58 -9.61 -3.27
C VAL A 62 19.01 -9.78 -1.82
N VAL A 63 20.33 -9.74 -1.59
CA VAL A 63 20.91 -9.76 -0.25
C VAL A 63 21.08 -8.33 0.23
N VAL A 64 20.38 -7.93 1.28
CA VAL A 64 20.42 -6.58 1.85
C VAL A 64 21.20 -6.59 3.15
N CYS A 65 22.27 -5.80 3.19
CA CYS A 65 23.13 -5.65 4.36
C CYS A 65 22.64 -4.51 5.27
N TRP A 66 21.91 -4.85 6.32
CA TRP A 66 21.46 -3.89 7.32
C TRP A 66 22.59 -3.50 8.27
N SER A 67 22.73 -2.21 8.51
CA SER A 67 23.61 -1.57 9.48
C SER A 67 22.96 -0.31 10.01
N HIS A 68 23.50 0.31 11.06
CA HIS A 68 23.05 1.62 11.55
C HIS A 68 23.07 2.70 10.46
N ARG A 69 23.86 2.53 9.40
CA ARG A 69 23.98 3.45 8.28
C ARG A 69 23.01 3.12 7.14
N SER A 70 22.80 1.84 6.88
CA SER A 70 21.95 1.41 5.77
C SER A 70 20.45 1.60 6.06
N VAL A 71 20.04 1.57 7.33
CA VAL A 71 18.64 1.81 7.72
C VAL A 71 18.21 3.26 7.53
N GLU A 72 19.17 4.20 7.39
CA GLU A 72 18.95 5.63 7.10
C GLU A 72 19.17 5.95 5.61
N SER A 73 19.49 4.97 4.78
CA SER A 73 19.76 5.15 3.35
C SER A 73 18.50 4.86 2.55
N ASP A 74 17.88 5.91 1.97
CA ASP A 74 16.71 5.78 1.08
C ASP A 74 16.99 4.80 -0.06
N TRP A 75 18.21 4.82 -0.60
CA TRP A 75 18.64 3.92 -1.68
C TRP A 75 18.58 2.44 -1.27
N VAL A 76 19.14 2.09 -0.11
CA VAL A 76 19.09 0.71 0.40
C VAL A 76 17.67 0.30 0.75
N LEU A 77 16.86 1.23 1.26
CA LEU A 77 15.44 0.99 1.54
C LEU A 77 14.64 0.70 0.26
N ASP A 78 14.91 1.42 -0.83
CA ASP A 78 14.25 1.21 -2.13
C ASP A 78 14.64 -0.13 -2.75
N GLU A 79 15.93 -0.48 -2.75
CA GLU A 79 16.43 -1.77 -3.24
C GLU A 79 15.88 -2.95 -2.42
N ALA A 80 15.84 -2.80 -1.10
CA ALA A 80 15.24 -3.78 -0.20
C ALA A 80 13.73 -3.91 -0.45
N GLY A 81 13.02 -2.80 -0.67
CA GLY A 81 11.61 -2.75 -1.04
C GLY A 81 11.36 -3.52 -2.32
N ARG A 82 12.17 -3.27 -3.35
CA ARG A 82 12.06 -3.98 -4.63
C ARG A 82 12.36 -5.47 -4.48
N GLY A 83 13.40 -5.83 -3.72
CA GLY A 83 13.72 -7.23 -3.39
C GLY A 83 12.61 -7.95 -2.65
N ARG A 84 11.94 -7.27 -1.72
CA ARG A 84 10.75 -7.76 -1.01
C ARG A 84 9.59 -8.01 -1.96
N ASP A 85 9.27 -7.04 -2.80
CA ASP A 85 8.12 -7.08 -3.72
C ASP A 85 8.28 -8.16 -4.80
N LEU A 86 9.54 -8.45 -5.19
CA LEU A 86 9.90 -9.56 -6.06
C LEU A 86 10.01 -10.92 -5.34
N HIS A 87 9.78 -10.98 -4.02
CA HIS A 87 9.95 -12.18 -3.19
C HIS A 87 11.36 -12.79 -3.23
N LYS A 88 12.39 -11.95 -3.44
CA LYS A 88 13.80 -12.33 -3.57
C LYS A 88 14.67 -11.85 -2.40
N LEU A 89 14.08 -11.22 -1.38
CA LEU A 89 14.80 -10.59 -0.28
C LEU A 89 15.43 -11.60 0.68
N VAL A 90 16.73 -11.42 0.93
CA VAL A 90 17.50 -12.15 1.96
C VAL A 90 18.20 -11.11 2.84
N PRO A 91 17.65 -10.76 4.00
CA PRO A 91 18.25 -9.74 4.86
C PRO A 91 19.39 -10.30 5.71
N VAL A 92 20.40 -9.46 5.90
CA VAL A 92 21.62 -9.74 6.69
C VAL A 92 21.87 -8.54 7.62
N ALA A 93 22.18 -8.74 8.88
CA ALA A 93 22.55 -7.69 9.82
C ALA A 93 24.07 -7.67 10.04
N LEU A 94 24.75 -6.59 9.62
CA LEU A 94 26.21 -6.44 9.72
C LEU A 94 26.68 -6.15 11.15
N ASP A 95 25.89 -5.41 11.92
CA ASP A 95 26.20 -4.90 13.25
C ASP A 95 25.14 -5.24 14.31
N GLY A 96 24.29 -6.21 14.00
CA GLY A 96 23.25 -6.70 14.92
C GLY A 96 22.03 -5.79 15.03
N ILE A 97 21.89 -4.80 14.15
CA ILE A 97 20.70 -3.93 14.11
C ILE A 97 19.46 -4.71 13.65
N GLU A 98 18.31 -4.38 14.21
CA GLU A 98 17.03 -4.85 13.66
C GLU A 98 16.71 -4.15 12.33
N PRO A 99 16.22 -4.90 11.31
CA PRO A 99 15.73 -4.31 10.08
C PRO A 99 14.67 -3.23 10.35
N PRO A 100 14.55 -2.19 9.50
CA PRO A 100 13.56 -1.14 9.66
C PRO A 100 12.13 -1.66 9.50
N LEU A 101 11.14 -0.83 9.88
CA LEU A 101 9.72 -1.14 9.70
C LEU A 101 9.42 -1.51 8.24
N GLY A 102 8.63 -2.58 8.06
CA GLY A 102 8.36 -3.15 6.73
C GLY A 102 9.30 -4.29 6.32
N PHE A 103 10.41 -4.54 7.08
CA PHE A 103 11.34 -5.64 6.83
C PHE A 103 11.53 -6.57 8.03
N ARG A 104 11.00 -6.23 9.21
CA ARG A 104 11.14 -7.02 10.45
C ARG A 104 10.49 -8.40 10.41
N GLN A 105 9.55 -8.62 9.48
CA GLN A 105 8.96 -9.94 9.25
C GLN A 105 9.92 -10.95 8.59
N TYR A 106 11.03 -10.47 8.03
CA TYR A 106 12.07 -11.31 7.45
C TYR A 106 13.18 -11.54 8.46
N HIS A 107 13.51 -12.80 8.72
CA HIS A 107 14.60 -13.13 9.64
C HIS A 107 15.93 -12.76 9.04
N ALA A 108 16.62 -11.78 9.60
CA ALA A 108 17.96 -11.36 9.16
C ALA A 108 19.03 -12.30 9.75
N VAL A 109 19.99 -12.70 8.90
CA VAL A 109 21.17 -13.45 9.37
C VAL A 109 22.13 -12.48 10.05
N ASP A 110 22.42 -12.70 11.33
CA ASP A 110 23.30 -11.84 12.12
C ASP A 110 24.77 -12.13 11.83
N LEU A 111 25.46 -11.15 11.24
CA LEU A 111 26.91 -11.16 10.95
C LEU A 111 27.74 -10.31 11.94
N SER A 112 27.15 -9.78 13.01
CA SER A 112 27.87 -8.91 13.97
C SER A 112 29.11 -9.58 14.59
N ARG A 113 29.11 -10.91 14.70
CA ARG A 113 30.20 -11.72 15.23
C ARG A 113 31.02 -12.42 14.13
N TRP A 114 30.58 -12.37 12.90
CA TRP A 114 31.29 -13.00 11.79
C TRP A 114 32.62 -12.32 11.49
N ARG A 115 33.69 -13.09 11.31
CA ARG A 115 35.08 -12.60 11.11
C ARG A 115 35.61 -12.78 9.68
N GLY A 116 34.73 -13.14 8.73
CA GLY A 116 35.12 -13.28 7.31
C GLY A 116 35.42 -14.72 6.89
N ALA A 117 35.16 -15.74 7.72
CA ALA A 117 35.32 -17.13 7.32
C ALA A 117 34.27 -17.53 6.28
N THR A 118 34.73 -18.08 5.14
CA THR A 118 33.85 -18.44 4.01
C THR A 118 33.03 -19.69 4.23
N ASP A 119 33.47 -20.55 5.17
CA ASP A 119 32.83 -21.79 5.59
C ASP A 119 31.97 -21.64 6.86
N ALA A 120 31.76 -20.39 7.31
CA ALA A 120 30.98 -20.09 8.51
C ALA A 120 29.49 -20.45 8.34
N GLU A 121 28.85 -20.81 9.46
CA GLU A 121 27.42 -21.17 9.49
C GLU A 121 26.53 -20.01 9.04
N GLU A 122 26.95 -18.77 9.30
CA GLU A 122 26.26 -17.56 8.87
C GLU A 122 26.20 -17.47 7.32
N ILE A 123 27.29 -17.79 6.64
CA ILE A 123 27.33 -17.81 5.17
C ILE A 123 26.49 -18.97 4.63
N ALA A 124 26.52 -20.13 5.28
CA ALA A 124 25.65 -21.24 4.94
C ALA A 124 24.18 -20.89 5.16
N ALA A 125 23.83 -20.08 6.19
CA ALA A 125 22.48 -19.58 6.41
C ALA A 125 22.01 -18.64 5.30
N ILE A 126 22.87 -17.71 4.86
CA ILE A 126 22.57 -16.83 3.72
C ILE A 126 22.35 -17.66 2.45
N ALA A 127 23.22 -18.64 2.17
CA ALA A 127 23.08 -19.52 1.01
C ALA A 127 21.77 -20.32 1.02
N ARG A 128 21.32 -20.77 2.19
CA ARG A 128 19.99 -21.40 2.35
C ARG A 128 18.86 -20.41 2.07
N GLY A 129 18.97 -19.16 2.56
CA GLY A 129 18.03 -18.10 2.27
C GLY A 129 17.91 -17.82 0.76
N ILE A 130 19.04 -17.70 0.07
CA ILE A 130 19.08 -17.53 -1.39
C ILE A 130 18.43 -18.72 -2.11
N SER A 131 18.72 -19.95 -1.67
CA SER A 131 18.12 -21.15 -2.26
C SER A 131 16.61 -21.21 -2.03
N ALA A 132 16.13 -20.77 -0.87
CA ALA A 132 14.70 -20.75 -0.54
C ALA A 132 13.92 -19.76 -1.42
N VAL A 133 14.45 -18.53 -1.65
CA VAL A 133 13.79 -17.54 -2.51
C VAL A 133 13.91 -17.86 -4.00
N SER A 134 14.90 -18.67 -4.40
CA SER A 134 15.10 -19.10 -5.80
C SER A 134 14.24 -20.29 -6.23
N GLY A 135 13.51 -20.92 -5.31
CA GLY A 135 12.74 -22.16 -5.57
C GLY A 135 13.60 -23.37 -5.93
N ARG A 136 14.93 -23.30 -5.76
CA ARG A 136 15.86 -24.42 -5.97
C ARG A 136 16.11 -25.14 -4.64
N ALA A 137 15.83 -26.44 -4.60
CA ALA A 137 16.20 -27.28 -3.45
C ALA A 137 17.72 -27.28 -3.26
N ALA A 138 18.20 -26.95 -2.06
CA ALA A 138 19.60 -27.05 -1.70
C ALA A 138 20.08 -28.50 -1.84
N ALA A 139 21.20 -28.71 -2.53
CA ALA A 139 21.81 -30.02 -2.68
C ALA A 139 22.14 -30.63 -1.30
N PRO A 140 21.83 -31.93 -1.07
CA PRO A 140 22.02 -32.55 0.24
C PRO A 140 23.51 -32.77 0.52
N ARG A 141 23.98 -32.18 1.61
CA ARG A 141 25.30 -32.52 2.18
C ARG A 141 25.18 -33.81 2.98
N THR A 142 26.08 -34.77 2.72
CA THR A 142 26.24 -36.06 3.36
C THR A 142 26.40 -35.91 4.88
N PRO A 143 25.73 -36.71 5.73
CA PRO A 143 25.86 -36.59 7.17
C PRO A 143 27.15 -37.24 7.67
N ALA A 144 27.85 -36.55 8.57
CA ALA A 144 28.96 -37.12 9.35
C ALA A 144 28.41 -38.03 10.48
N PRO A 145 29.19 -39.02 10.96
CA PRO A 145 28.66 -40.14 11.76
C PRO A 145 28.23 -39.76 13.18
N ALA A 146 27.15 -40.35 13.61
CA ALA A 146 26.53 -40.13 14.90
C ALA A 146 27.38 -40.67 16.06
N VAL A 147 27.66 -39.80 17.04
CA VAL A 147 28.15 -40.20 18.37
C VAL A 147 26.97 -40.48 19.29
N ARG A 148 26.88 -41.72 19.78
CA ARG A 148 25.87 -42.16 20.76
C ARG A 148 26.27 -41.67 22.14
N THR A 149 25.43 -40.84 22.79
CA THR A 149 25.52 -40.57 24.22
C THR A 149 24.14 -40.67 24.89
N GLY A 150 24.16 -41.27 26.09
CA GLY A 150 23.00 -41.74 26.81
C GLY A 150 21.98 -40.71 27.26
N LEU A 151 20.78 -41.19 27.48
CA LEU A 151 19.60 -40.48 27.94
C LEU A 151 19.75 -39.96 29.37
N SER A 152 19.70 -38.65 29.58
CA SER A 152 19.63 -38.02 30.91
C SER A 152 18.20 -37.53 31.19
N ARG A 153 17.83 -37.51 32.50
CA ARG A 153 16.50 -37.10 33.02
C ARG A 153 16.01 -35.72 32.50
N ARG A 154 16.88 -34.91 31.96
CA ARG A 154 16.55 -33.60 31.36
C ARG A 154 15.75 -33.69 30.04
N ARG A 155 15.81 -34.87 29.35
CA ARG A 155 15.07 -35.08 28.09
C ARG A 155 13.58 -35.40 28.30
N LEU A 156 13.19 -35.86 29.52
CA LEU A 156 11.78 -36.14 29.83
C LEU A 156 10.96 -34.86 29.99
N LEU A 157 11.58 -33.74 30.45
CA LEU A 157 10.93 -32.43 30.56
C LEU A 157 10.79 -31.70 29.23
N ILE A 158 11.68 -32.00 28.25
CA ILE A 158 11.60 -31.40 26.91
C ILE A 158 10.47 -32.04 26.08
N VAL A 159 10.18 -33.32 26.28
CA VAL A 159 9.06 -34.00 25.59
C VAL A 159 7.72 -33.53 26.13
N ALA A 160 7.59 -33.33 27.47
CA ALA A 160 6.35 -32.75 28.05
C ALA A 160 6.11 -31.30 27.64
N GLY A 161 7.18 -30.47 27.50
CA GLY A 161 7.11 -29.11 26.97
C GLY A 161 6.79 -29.05 25.46
N GLY A 162 7.29 -30.04 24.69
CA GLY A 162 7.03 -30.15 23.26
C GLY A 162 5.57 -30.46 22.92
N VAL A 163 4.91 -31.34 23.72
CA VAL A 163 3.50 -31.67 23.52
C VAL A 163 2.59 -30.49 23.92
N ALA A 164 2.91 -29.77 24.99
CA ALA A 164 2.18 -28.55 25.37
C ALA A 164 2.40 -27.42 24.38
N GLY A 165 3.61 -27.25 23.83
CA GLY A 165 3.93 -26.31 22.77
C GLY A 165 3.21 -26.63 21.45
N ALA A 166 3.16 -27.91 21.05
CA ALA A 166 2.43 -28.36 19.88
C ALA A 166 0.91 -28.19 20.02
N ALA A 167 0.36 -28.40 21.25
CA ALA A 167 -1.05 -28.14 21.54
C ALA A 167 -1.37 -26.63 21.54
N ALA A 168 -0.47 -25.79 22.06
CA ALA A 168 -0.62 -24.34 22.03
C ALA A 168 -0.48 -23.78 20.60
N VAL A 169 0.45 -24.30 19.79
CA VAL A 169 0.58 -23.96 18.36
C VAL A 169 -0.63 -24.50 17.59
N GLY A 170 -1.09 -25.73 17.87
CA GLY A 170 -2.32 -26.27 17.25
C GLY A 170 -3.57 -25.48 17.62
N PHE A 171 -3.67 -25.01 18.87
CA PHE A 171 -4.76 -24.14 19.32
C PHE A 171 -4.65 -22.74 18.69
N ALA A 172 -3.44 -22.15 18.63
CA ALA A 172 -3.18 -20.89 17.96
C ALA A 172 -3.45 -20.99 16.46
N VAL A 173 -2.97 -22.05 15.78
CA VAL A 173 -3.28 -22.30 14.36
C VAL A 173 -4.77 -22.53 14.13
N ARG A 174 -5.47 -23.16 15.07
CA ARG A 174 -6.93 -23.37 14.99
C ARG A 174 -7.74 -22.10 15.30
N HIS A 175 -7.24 -21.20 16.17
CA HIS A 175 -7.94 -19.95 16.53
C HIS A 175 -7.44 -18.72 15.77
N PHE A 176 -6.17 -18.69 15.36
CA PHE A 176 -5.60 -17.59 14.56
C PHE A 176 -5.33 -18.00 13.11
N GLY A 177 -5.37 -19.28 12.76
CA GLY A 177 -5.23 -19.79 11.40
C GLY A 177 -6.46 -19.57 10.52
N SER A 178 -7.57 -19.08 11.09
CA SER A 178 -8.77 -18.69 10.34
C SER A 178 -8.59 -17.39 9.53
N PHE A 179 -7.42 -16.74 9.59
CA PHE A 179 -7.05 -15.63 8.71
C PHE A 179 -6.41 -16.07 7.39
N ARG A 180 -6.29 -17.37 7.13
CA ARG A 180 -5.89 -17.89 5.81
C ARG A 180 -7.12 -18.40 5.07
N GLY A 181 -7.67 -17.54 4.18
CA GLY A 181 -8.62 -17.99 3.18
C GLY A 181 -10.00 -18.35 3.74
N GLY A 182 -10.59 -17.49 4.56
CA GLY A 182 -12.04 -17.44 4.65
C GLY A 182 -12.57 -17.16 3.24
N ALA A 183 -13.53 -17.94 2.75
CA ALA A 183 -14.20 -17.62 1.50
C ALA A 183 -14.59 -16.13 1.57
N ALA A 184 -14.23 -15.37 0.53
CA ALA A 184 -14.59 -13.96 0.47
C ALA A 184 -16.07 -13.81 0.78
N SER A 185 -16.41 -12.82 1.62
CA SER A 185 -17.83 -12.55 1.88
C SER A 185 -18.53 -12.39 0.54
N PRO A 186 -19.66 -13.06 0.29
CA PRO A 186 -20.33 -12.99 -1.00
C PRO A 186 -20.73 -11.56 -1.38
N THR A 187 -20.86 -10.66 -0.40
CA THR A 187 -21.16 -9.23 -0.61
C THR A 187 -19.94 -8.33 -0.65
N SER A 188 -18.72 -8.91 -0.74
CA SER A 188 -17.48 -8.13 -0.77
C SER A 188 -17.12 -7.69 -2.18
N VAL A 189 -16.73 -6.42 -2.32
CA VAL A 189 -16.34 -5.81 -3.61
C VAL A 189 -15.12 -4.92 -3.45
N ALA A 190 -14.24 -4.95 -4.43
CA ALA A 190 -13.15 -3.99 -4.58
C ALA A 190 -13.38 -3.13 -5.82
N VAL A 191 -13.31 -1.83 -5.66
CA VAL A 191 -13.30 -0.88 -6.78
C VAL A 191 -11.84 -0.68 -7.19
N ILE A 192 -11.51 -1.13 -8.39
CA ILE A 192 -10.17 -0.92 -8.97
C ILE A 192 -10.13 0.49 -9.56
N PRO A 193 -9.02 1.25 -9.40
CA PRO A 193 -8.90 2.58 -9.97
C PRO A 193 -9.26 2.59 -11.47
N PHE A 194 -10.12 3.51 -11.88
CA PHE A 194 -10.64 3.54 -13.24
C PHE A 194 -9.57 3.96 -14.24
N GLU A 195 -9.62 3.35 -15.42
CA GLU A 195 -8.72 3.63 -16.52
C GLU A 195 -9.12 4.93 -17.23
N ASN A 196 -8.15 5.85 -17.42
CA ASN A 196 -8.36 7.05 -18.21
C ASN A 196 -8.19 6.73 -19.70
N LEU A 197 -9.28 6.83 -20.45
CA LEU A 197 -9.30 6.71 -21.92
C LEU A 197 -9.44 8.07 -22.63
N SER A 198 -9.30 9.18 -21.91
CA SER A 198 -9.30 10.52 -22.49
C SER A 198 -8.03 10.75 -23.31
N SER A 199 -8.07 11.70 -24.23
CA SER A 199 -6.93 12.04 -25.09
C SER A 199 -5.73 12.64 -24.35
N SER A 200 -5.96 13.21 -23.14
CA SER A 200 -4.90 13.77 -22.30
C SER A 200 -4.65 12.88 -21.09
N PRO A 201 -3.40 12.43 -20.87
CA PRO A 201 -3.00 11.73 -19.64
C PRO A 201 -3.26 12.55 -18.37
N ASP A 202 -3.20 13.88 -18.47
CA ASP A 202 -3.44 14.81 -17.36
C ASP A 202 -4.87 14.77 -16.80
N GLN A 203 -5.77 14.03 -17.45
CA GLN A 203 -7.15 13.83 -16.98
C GLN A 203 -7.31 12.57 -16.11
N SER A 204 -6.22 11.88 -15.76
CA SER A 204 -6.26 10.70 -14.89
C SER A 204 -6.87 11.02 -13.51
N TYR A 205 -6.64 12.23 -12.97
CA TYR A 205 -7.24 12.67 -11.72
C TYR A 205 -8.77 12.54 -11.69
N PHE A 206 -9.43 12.73 -12.83
CA PHE A 206 -10.88 12.66 -12.94
C PHE A 206 -11.37 11.20 -12.85
N SER A 207 -10.73 10.26 -13.55
CA SER A 207 -11.07 8.84 -13.46
C SER A 207 -10.78 8.27 -12.08
N ASP A 208 -9.70 8.72 -11.44
CA ASP A 208 -9.33 8.32 -10.08
C ASP A 208 -10.36 8.81 -9.06
N GLY A 209 -10.68 10.10 -9.11
CA GLY A 209 -11.69 10.68 -8.23
C GLY A 209 -13.06 10.03 -8.38
N LEU A 210 -13.48 9.74 -9.63
CA LEU A 210 -14.74 9.06 -9.88
C LEU A 210 -14.77 7.66 -9.26
N SER A 211 -13.68 6.88 -9.40
CA SER A 211 -13.60 5.54 -8.82
C SER A 211 -13.64 5.56 -7.31
N GLU A 212 -12.99 6.55 -6.67
CA GLU A 212 -12.98 6.67 -5.22
C GLU A 212 -14.33 7.11 -4.66
N GLU A 213 -14.96 8.11 -5.26
CA GLU A 213 -16.28 8.52 -4.80
C GLU A 213 -17.33 7.41 -4.96
N LEU A 214 -17.21 6.61 -6.03
CA LEU A 214 -18.04 5.44 -6.20
C LEU A 214 -17.75 4.41 -5.10
N ARG A 215 -16.49 4.17 -4.76
CA ARG A 215 -16.09 3.31 -3.64
C ARG A 215 -16.70 3.80 -2.33
N ALA A 216 -16.53 5.08 -2.02
CA ALA A 216 -17.06 5.70 -0.81
C ALA A 216 -18.60 5.61 -0.75
N THR A 217 -19.28 5.78 -1.88
CA THR A 217 -20.74 5.64 -1.96
C THR A 217 -21.20 4.21 -1.74
N LEU A 218 -20.49 3.22 -2.29
CA LEU A 218 -20.77 1.81 -2.06
C LEU A 218 -20.49 1.39 -0.62
N ALA A 219 -19.43 1.92 0.01
CA ALA A 219 -19.05 1.61 1.39
C ALA A 219 -20.09 2.04 2.43
N ARG A 220 -20.90 3.06 2.12
CA ARG A 220 -22.00 3.47 2.99
C ARG A 220 -23.20 2.52 2.98
N ASN A 221 -23.22 1.57 2.07
CA ASN A 221 -24.27 0.56 2.04
C ASN A 221 -23.93 -0.59 3.01
N ALA A 222 -24.68 -0.70 4.10
CA ALA A 222 -24.43 -1.69 5.16
C ALA A 222 -24.47 -3.16 4.68
N GLY A 223 -25.05 -3.42 3.51
CA GLY A 223 -25.09 -4.75 2.91
C GLY A 223 -23.84 -5.13 2.12
N LEU A 224 -22.92 -4.18 1.87
CA LEU A 224 -21.71 -4.39 1.11
C LEU A 224 -20.44 -4.24 1.97
N GLN A 225 -19.49 -5.12 1.75
CA GLN A 225 -18.14 -5.00 2.28
C GLN A 225 -17.23 -4.47 1.18
N VAL A 226 -16.87 -3.20 1.25
CA VAL A 226 -16.07 -2.55 0.22
C VAL A 226 -14.61 -2.48 0.65
N MET A 227 -13.71 -2.96 -0.21
CA MET A 227 -12.28 -2.94 0.05
C MET A 227 -11.76 -1.50 0.15
N ALA A 228 -10.84 -1.26 1.09
CA ALA A 228 -10.18 0.02 1.27
C ALA A 228 -9.40 0.43 0.00
N GLU A 229 -9.38 1.74 -0.29
CA GLU A 229 -8.72 2.30 -1.48
C GLU A 229 -7.25 1.91 -1.56
N ALA A 230 -6.50 2.03 -0.46
CA ALA A 230 -5.08 1.72 -0.39
C ALA A 230 -4.77 0.28 -0.86
N SER A 231 -5.67 -0.69 -0.57
CA SER A 231 -5.53 -2.07 -1.02
C SER A 231 -5.84 -2.25 -2.50
N SER A 232 -6.81 -1.50 -3.05
CA SER A 232 -7.21 -1.59 -4.45
C SER A 232 -6.26 -0.82 -5.38
N ARG A 233 -5.68 0.28 -4.91
CA ARG A 233 -4.81 1.19 -5.68
C ARG A 233 -3.58 0.48 -6.28
N GLN A 234 -3.02 -0.50 -5.58
CA GLN A 234 -1.87 -1.27 -6.05
C GLN A 234 -2.16 -2.09 -7.33
N PHE A 235 -3.43 -2.31 -7.66
CA PHE A 235 -3.84 -3.06 -8.84
C PHE A 235 -4.19 -2.19 -10.06
N ARG A 236 -3.98 -0.88 -10.01
CA ARG A 236 -4.26 0.06 -11.11
C ARG A 236 -3.72 -0.38 -12.47
N ALA A 237 -2.49 -0.81 -12.52
CA ALA A 237 -1.81 -1.25 -13.74
C ALA A 237 -1.38 -2.73 -13.66
N SER A 238 -2.04 -3.51 -12.81
CA SER A 238 -1.71 -4.92 -12.66
C SER A 238 -1.97 -5.68 -13.95
N LYS A 239 -1.04 -6.59 -14.27
CA LYS A 239 -1.20 -7.55 -15.38
C LYS A 239 -1.86 -8.85 -14.93
N ASP A 240 -2.17 -8.96 -13.63
CA ASP A 240 -2.86 -10.13 -13.09
C ASP A 240 -4.29 -10.20 -13.65
N ASP A 241 -4.81 -11.40 -13.81
CA ASP A 241 -6.20 -11.60 -14.14
C ASP A 241 -7.14 -11.29 -12.96
N ALA A 242 -8.41 -11.10 -13.24
CA ALA A 242 -9.40 -10.72 -12.25
C ALA A 242 -9.53 -11.75 -11.12
N VAL A 243 -9.37 -13.05 -11.39
CA VAL A 243 -9.44 -14.11 -10.38
C VAL A 243 -8.29 -13.99 -9.41
N THR A 244 -7.09 -13.72 -9.91
CA THR A 244 -5.88 -13.52 -9.11
C THR A 244 -6.00 -12.27 -8.25
N ILE A 245 -6.48 -11.15 -8.80
CA ILE A 245 -6.67 -9.89 -8.07
C ILE A 245 -7.71 -10.07 -6.96
N ALA A 246 -8.85 -10.65 -7.27
CA ALA A 246 -9.91 -10.92 -6.28
C ALA A 246 -9.41 -11.82 -5.15
N GLY A 247 -8.62 -12.85 -5.49
CA GLY A 247 -7.99 -13.74 -4.50
C GLY A 247 -6.99 -13.00 -3.59
N LYS A 248 -6.16 -12.11 -4.15
CA LYS A 248 -5.21 -11.29 -3.36
C LYS A 248 -5.91 -10.30 -2.45
N LEU A 249 -7.03 -9.72 -2.89
CA LEU A 249 -7.84 -8.78 -2.11
C LEU A 249 -8.83 -9.48 -1.16
N GLY A 250 -9.10 -10.77 -1.34
CA GLY A 250 -10.06 -11.51 -0.54
C GLY A 250 -11.51 -11.05 -0.77
N VAL A 251 -11.86 -10.62 -1.98
CA VAL A 251 -13.19 -10.12 -2.35
C VAL A 251 -13.89 -11.03 -3.35
N ALA A 252 -15.23 -11.02 -3.30
CA ALA A 252 -16.04 -11.81 -4.23
C ALA A 252 -16.19 -11.15 -5.59
N TYR A 253 -16.17 -9.82 -5.64
CA TYR A 253 -16.36 -9.06 -6.87
C TYR A 253 -15.29 -7.98 -7.05
N LEU A 254 -14.96 -7.74 -8.32
CA LEU A 254 -14.15 -6.58 -8.72
C LEU A 254 -15.02 -5.66 -9.58
N LEU A 255 -14.94 -4.37 -9.30
CA LEU A 255 -15.55 -3.33 -10.11
C LEU A 255 -14.44 -2.62 -10.88
N TYR A 256 -14.47 -2.76 -12.20
CA TYR A 256 -13.59 -2.05 -13.12
C TYR A 256 -14.35 -0.92 -13.79
N GLY A 257 -13.65 0.15 -14.11
CA GLY A 257 -14.23 1.24 -14.86
C GLY A 257 -13.23 1.85 -15.85
N LYS A 258 -13.79 2.45 -16.89
CA LYS A 258 -13.06 3.22 -17.88
C LYS A 258 -13.76 4.54 -18.08
N VAL A 259 -13.01 5.63 -18.07
CA VAL A 259 -13.54 6.97 -18.19
C VAL A 259 -12.92 7.66 -19.40
N ARG A 260 -13.75 8.22 -20.26
CA ARG A 260 -13.34 9.04 -21.39
C ARG A 260 -14.06 10.38 -21.30
N ARG A 261 -13.30 11.45 -21.09
CA ARG A 261 -13.79 12.82 -21.14
C ARG A 261 -13.36 13.47 -22.45
N ALA A 262 -14.32 14.11 -23.13
CA ALA A 262 -14.11 14.87 -24.36
C ALA A 262 -14.90 16.17 -24.29
N GLY A 263 -14.24 17.28 -23.93
CA GLY A 263 -14.92 18.55 -23.68
C GLY A 263 -15.92 18.41 -22.53
N ASP A 264 -17.17 18.70 -22.82
CA ASP A 264 -18.31 18.65 -21.87
C ASP A 264 -19.02 17.30 -21.85
N GLU A 265 -18.51 16.30 -22.53
CA GLU A 265 -19.07 14.95 -22.54
C GLU A 265 -18.17 13.99 -21.76
N VAL A 266 -18.80 13.06 -21.04
CA VAL A 266 -18.13 12.00 -20.32
C VAL A 266 -18.80 10.67 -20.65
N ARG A 267 -17.97 9.70 -21.03
CA ARG A 267 -18.36 8.28 -21.13
C ARG A 267 -17.71 7.50 -20.01
N VAL A 268 -18.53 6.81 -19.24
CA VAL A 268 -18.10 5.91 -18.18
C VAL A 268 -18.57 4.50 -18.54
N THR A 269 -17.62 3.57 -18.67
CA THR A 269 -17.92 2.15 -18.80
C THR A 269 -17.60 1.48 -17.47
N VAL A 270 -18.52 0.69 -16.94
CA VAL A 270 -18.35 -0.01 -15.67
C VAL A 270 -18.66 -1.48 -15.85
N ASP A 271 -17.76 -2.33 -15.36
CA ASP A 271 -17.87 -3.78 -15.38
C ASP A 271 -17.75 -4.34 -13.95
N VAL A 272 -18.69 -5.19 -13.55
CA VAL A 272 -18.60 -6.00 -12.33
C VAL A 272 -18.18 -7.41 -12.71
N ILE A 273 -17.03 -7.85 -12.23
CA ILE A 273 -16.44 -9.16 -12.51
C ILE A 273 -16.57 -10.05 -11.28
N ASP A 274 -17.07 -11.26 -11.47
CA ASP A 274 -17.06 -12.33 -10.45
C ASP A 274 -15.60 -12.78 -10.24
N GLY A 275 -15.07 -12.53 -9.04
CA GLY A 275 -13.68 -12.80 -8.69
C GLY A 275 -13.33 -14.29 -8.65
N ARG A 276 -14.31 -15.18 -8.59
CA ARG A 276 -14.10 -16.62 -8.61
C ARG A 276 -13.99 -17.19 -10.02
N THR A 277 -14.72 -16.60 -10.96
CA THR A 277 -14.83 -17.13 -12.34
C THR A 277 -14.11 -16.29 -13.37
N GLY A 278 -13.84 -15.00 -13.05
CA GLY A 278 -13.28 -14.03 -13.99
C GLY A 278 -14.26 -13.50 -15.03
N PHE A 279 -15.54 -13.96 -15.01
CA PHE A 279 -16.53 -13.49 -15.96
C PHE A 279 -17.20 -12.20 -15.50
N SER A 280 -17.48 -11.31 -16.47
CA SER A 280 -18.31 -10.13 -16.23
C SER A 280 -19.73 -10.57 -15.86
N SER A 281 -20.17 -10.12 -14.70
CA SER A 281 -21.51 -10.41 -14.21
C SER A 281 -22.49 -9.27 -14.50
N TRP A 282 -21.97 -8.09 -14.79
CA TRP A 282 -22.74 -6.92 -15.19
C TRP A 282 -21.81 -5.93 -15.88
N SER A 283 -22.31 -5.28 -16.92
CA SER A 283 -21.59 -4.23 -17.65
C SER A 283 -22.58 -3.17 -18.14
N GLN A 284 -22.22 -1.90 -17.99
CA GLN A 284 -23.03 -0.78 -18.48
C GLN A 284 -22.16 0.39 -18.94
N ILE A 285 -22.65 1.10 -19.93
CA ILE A 285 -22.04 2.31 -20.48
C ILE A 285 -22.97 3.48 -20.17
N PHE A 286 -22.38 4.57 -19.66
CA PHE A 286 -23.05 5.81 -19.33
C PHE A 286 -22.45 6.91 -20.21
N ASP A 287 -23.25 7.47 -21.12
CA ASP A 287 -22.90 8.62 -21.95
C ASP A 287 -23.71 9.82 -21.47
N ARG A 288 -23.05 10.81 -20.89
CA ARG A 288 -23.70 11.96 -20.25
C ARG A 288 -22.89 13.25 -20.47
N ALA A 289 -23.56 14.37 -20.32
CA ALA A 289 -22.87 15.64 -20.18
C ALA A 289 -22.10 15.67 -18.84
N LEU A 290 -20.93 16.31 -18.83
CA LEU A 290 -20.08 16.43 -17.64
C LEU A 290 -20.82 17.02 -16.44
N ARG A 291 -21.72 17.98 -16.69
CA ARG A 291 -22.60 18.58 -15.63
C ARG A 291 -23.47 17.55 -14.90
N ASP A 292 -23.74 16.41 -15.53
CA ASP A 292 -24.61 15.37 -14.99
C ASP A 292 -23.80 14.26 -14.27
N ILE A 293 -22.50 14.46 -14.08
CA ILE A 293 -21.60 13.44 -13.52
C ILE A 293 -22.03 12.93 -12.17
N PHE A 294 -22.58 13.79 -11.31
CA PHE A 294 -23.08 13.41 -9.99
C PHE A 294 -24.31 12.49 -10.07
N ALA A 295 -25.17 12.68 -11.07
CA ALA A 295 -26.28 11.78 -11.35
C ALA A 295 -25.76 10.42 -11.86
N VAL A 296 -24.73 10.43 -12.69
CA VAL A 296 -24.05 9.22 -13.18
C VAL A 296 -23.45 8.42 -12.03
N GLN A 297 -22.76 9.08 -11.11
CA GLN A 297 -22.20 8.42 -9.90
C GLN A 297 -23.29 7.72 -9.08
N ALA A 298 -24.38 8.42 -8.81
CA ALA A 298 -25.51 7.84 -8.07
C ALA A 298 -26.17 6.69 -8.83
N GLU A 299 -26.33 6.82 -10.16
CA GLU A 299 -26.88 5.78 -11.02
C GLU A 299 -26.00 4.53 -11.03
N ILE A 300 -24.68 4.69 -11.17
CA ILE A 300 -23.72 3.58 -11.13
C ILE A 300 -23.75 2.90 -9.75
N ALA A 301 -23.65 3.68 -8.67
CA ALA A 301 -23.65 3.13 -7.31
C ALA A 301 -24.92 2.35 -7.02
N THR A 302 -26.08 2.87 -7.43
CA THR A 302 -27.39 2.21 -7.26
C THR A 302 -27.44 0.91 -8.09
N ALA A 303 -27.02 0.96 -9.35
CA ALA A 303 -27.03 -0.21 -10.23
C ALA A 303 -26.11 -1.33 -9.72
N VAL A 304 -24.90 -0.97 -9.28
CA VAL A 304 -23.92 -1.93 -8.73
C VAL A 304 -24.43 -2.51 -7.40
N ALA A 305 -24.84 -1.67 -6.45
CA ALA A 305 -25.34 -2.13 -5.16
C ALA A 305 -26.57 -3.03 -5.33
N SER A 306 -27.55 -2.61 -6.14
CA SER A 306 -28.74 -3.39 -6.43
C SER A 306 -28.43 -4.72 -7.14
N GLY A 307 -27.50 -4.69 -8.11
CA GLY A 307 -27.07 -5.88 -8.85
C GLY A 307 -26.36 -6.90 -7.96
N LEU A 308 -25.50 -6.43 -7.04
CA LEU A 308 -24.82 -7.28 -6.08
C LEU A 308 -25.78 -7.82 -5.00
N LEU A 309 -26.57 -6.96 -4.37
CA LEU A 309 -27.46 -7.34 -3.26
C LEU A 309 -28.60 -8.26 -3.72
N LYS A 310 -29.18 -8.05 -4.92
CA LYS A 310 -30.21 -8.96 -5.47
C LYS A 310 -29.72 -10.40 -5.70
N ARG A 311 -28.41 -10.58 -5.90
CA ARG A 311 -27.82 -11.93 -6.04
C ARG A 311 -27.71 -12.68 -4.71
N PHE A 312 -27.74 -11.95 -3.59
CA PHE A 312 -27.53 -12.52 -2.25
C PHE A 312 -28.81 -12.56 -1.42
N ALA A 313 -29.82 -11.75 -1.75
CA ALA A 313 -31.14 -11.86 -1.15
C ALA A 313 -31.85 -13.09 -1.72
N ALA A 314 -31.88 -14.15 -0.94
CA ALA A 314 -32.64 -15.36 -1.32
C ALA A 314 -34.16 -15.08 -1.37
N ASP A 315 -34.65 -14.07 -0.65
CA ASP A 315 -36.05 -13.62 -0.65
C ASP A 315 -36.12 -12.18 -0.13
N GLY A 316 -36.47 -11.23 -0.96
CA GLY A 316 -36.86 -9.89 -0.51
C GLY A 316 -36.37 -8.74 -1.40
N ASP A 317 -37.31 -8.11 -2.11
CA ASP A 317 -37.16 -6.80 -2.75
C ASP A 317 -37.06 -5.67 -1.69
N ALA A 318 -35.96 -5.64 -0.92
CA ALA A 318 -35.67 -4.45 -0.14
C ALA A 318 -35.13 -3.38 -1.08
N PRO A 319 -35.71 -2.18 -1.16
CA PRO A 319 -35.15 -1.11 -1.97
C PRO A 319 -33.74 -0.77 -1.43
N VAL A 320 -32.76 -0.83 -2.31
CA VAL A 320 -31.41 -0.41 -1.98
C VAL A 320 -31.40 1.12 -2.02
N GLU A 321 -31.55 1.74 -0.87
CA GLU A 321 -31.41 3.18 -0.74
C GLU A 321 -29.92 3.51 -0.73
N VAL A 322 -29.38 3.86 -1.91
CA VAL A 322 -28.04 4.41 -2.02
C VAL A 322 -28.13 5.89 -1.73
N ALA A 323 -27.43 6.36 -0.70
CA ALA A 323 -27.40 7.77 -0.36
C ALA A 323 -27.03 8.62 -1.59
N ALA A 324 -27.95 9.45 -2.04
CA ALA A 324 -27.86 10.19 -3.29
C ALA A 324 -26.79 11.31 -3.30
N SER A 325 -26.16 11.60 -2.17
CA SER A 325 -25.09 12.61 -2.09
C SER A 325 -24.00 12.19 -1.10
N ILE A 326 -22.75 12.48 -1.46
CA ILE A 326 -21.60 12.35 -0.57
C ILE A 326 -21.73 13.43 0.52
N ALA A 327 -21.63 13.04 1.79
CA ALA A 327 -21.59 14.00 2.88
C ALA A 327 -20.47 15.01 2.64
N GLY A 328 -20.80 16.30 2.63
CA GLY A 328 -19.82 17.34 2.37
C GLY A 328 -19.40 17.53 0.91
N GLY A 329 -20.08 16.88 -0.04
CA GLY A 329 -19.84 17.02 -1.49
C GLY A 329 -20.36 18.34 -2.07
N THR A 330 -20.16 18.51 -3.38
CA THR A 330 -20.64 19.67 -4.16
C THR A 330 -21.49 19.20 -5.33
N ARG A 331 -22.28 20.12 -5.92
CA ARG A 331 -22.92 19.97 -7.23
C ARG A 331 -22.34 20.94 -8.26
N ASN A 332 -21.36 21.74 -7.86
CA ASN A 332 -20.65 22.65 -8.75
C ASN A 332 -19.50 21.89 -9.43
N ILE A 333 -19.57 21.76 -10.76
CA ILE A 333 -18.58 20.98 -11.53
C ILE A 333 -17.19 21.63 -11.52
N GLU A 334 -17.10 22.97 -11.46
CA GLU A 334 -15.82 23.68 -11.38
C GLU A 334 -15.15 23.43 -10.03
N ALA A 335 -15.95 23.49 -8.95
CA ALA A 335 -15.48 23.15 -7.60
C ALA A 335 -15.00 21.71 -7.52
N TYR A 336 -15.75 20.79 -8.13
CA TYR A 336 -15.42 19.37 -8.16
C TYR A 336 -14.13 19.10 -8.94
N ASP A 337 -14.00 19.65 -10.15
CA ASP A 337 -12.80 19.47 -10.99
C ASP A 337 -11.55 20.02 -10.31
N ALA A 338 -11.65 21.22 -9.70
CA ALA A 338 -10.55 21.79 -8.92
C ALA A 338 -10.18 20.92 -7.70
N TYR A 339 -11.17 20.43 -6.97
CA TYR A 339 -10.93 19.52 -5.83
C TYR A 339 -10.21 18.24 -6.24
N LEU A 340 -10.61 17.58 -7.33
CA LEU A 340 -9.96 16.37 -7.82
C LEU A 340 -8.53 16.62 -8.27
N ARG A 341 -8.26 17.77 -8.92
CA ARG A 341 -6.88 18.17 -9.25
C ARG A 341 -6.03 18.38 -8.02
N GLY A 342 -6.60 19.07 -7.01
CA GLY A 342 -5.94 19.28 -5.73
C GLY A 342 -5.58 17.96 -5.06
N ARG A 343 -6.48 17.00 -5.04
CA ARG A 343 -6.22 15.65 -4.51
C ARG A 343 -5.11 14.93 -5.24
N ALA A 344 -5.14 14.94 -6.57
CA ALA A 344 -4.11 14.29 -7.37
C ALA A 344 -2.71 14.90 -7.11
N LEU A 345 -2.63 16.22 -6.97
CA LEU A 345 -1.38 16.91 -6.63
C LEU A 345 -0.92 16.58 -5.20
N TYR A 346 -1.84 16.53 -4.25
CA TYR A 346 -1.57 16.16 -2.87
C TYR A 346 -1.07 14.72 -2.76
N ASP A 347 -1.67 13.78 -3.48
CA ASP A 347 -1.27 12.36 -3.49
C ASP A 347 0.12 12.13 -4.11
N LEU A 348 0.58 13.03 -4.97
CA LEU A 348 1.95 12.99 -5.49
C LEU A 348 2.99 13.34 -4.42
N SER A 349 2.66 14.24 -3.48
CA SER A 349 3.49 14.68 -2.32
C SER A 349 5.01 14.74 -2.62
N ALA A 350 5.35 15.21 -3.84
CA ALA A 350 6.71 15.10 -4.35
C ALA A 350 7.64 16.17 -3.77
N ASP A 351 7.11 17.40 -3.54
CA ASP A 351 7.86 18.57 -3.08
C ASP A 351 6.93 19.69 -2.59
N GLU A 352 7.52 20.78 -2.05
CA GLU A 352 6.78 21.96 -1.60
C GLU A 352 5.93 22.60 -2.71
N MET A 353 6.39 22.54 -3.95
CA MET A 353 5.69 23.17 -5.07
C MET A 353 4.39 22.41 -5.37
N SER A 354 4.42 21.09 -5.37
CA SER A 354 3.22 20.24 -5.58
C SER A 354 2.22 20.38 -4.43
N GLU A 355 2.68 20.47 -3.17
CA GLU A 355 1.81 20.71 -2.02
C GLU A 355 1.13 22.07 -2.07
N ARG A 356 1.86 23.14 -2.43
CA ARG A 356 1.29 24.47 -2.63
C ARG A 356 0.35 24.56 -3.84
N ALA A 357 0.64 23.80 -4.90
CA ALA A 357 -0.25 23.69 -6.05
C ALA A 357 -1.56 22.96 -5.67
N ALA A 358 -1.49 21.91 -4.85
CA ALA A 358 -2.66 21.25 -4.31
C ALA A 358 -3.52 22.21 -3.47
N LEU A 359 -2.89 22.95 -2.56
CA LEU A 359 -3.56 23.97 -1.75
C LEU A 359 -4.29 25.02 -2.63
N ALA A 360 -3.63 25.51 -3.68
CA ALA A 360 -4.25 26.47 -4.62
C ALA A 360 -5.48 25.90 -5.33
N GLN A 361 -5.49 24.60 -5.64
CA GLN A 361 -6.64 23.94 -6.24
C GLN A 361 -7.79 23.78 -5.23
N PHE A 362 -7.50 23.49 -3.96
CA PHE A 362 -8.52 23.44 -2.92
C PHE A 362 -9.10 24.85 -2.64
N ASP A 363 -8.27 25.90 -2.66
CA ASP A 363 -8.75 27.28 -2.58
C ASP A 363 -9.66 27.64 -3.76
N ALA A 364 -9.32 27.20 -4.99
CA ALA A 364 -10.16 27.39 -6.16
C ALA A 364 -11.51 26.63 -6.03
N ALA A 365 -11.48 25.41 -5.51
CA ALA A 365 -12.70 24.64 -5.25
C ALA A 365 -13.63 25.34 -4.26
N ILE A 366 -13.08 25.89 -3.17
CA ILE A 366 -13.83 26.66 -2.16
C ILE A 366 -14.35 27.97 -2.73
N ALA A 367 -13.58 28.64 -3.60
CA ALA A 367 -14.02 29.85 -4.27
C ALA A 367 -15.20 29.60 -5.20
N ALA A 368 -15.21 28.46 -5.91
CA ALA A 368 -16.30 28.04 -6.79
C ALA A 368 -17.54 27.56 -6.00
N ASP A 369 -17.35 26.87 -4.87
CA ASP A 369 -18.41 26.47 -3.95
C ASP A 369 -17.98 26.60 -2.48
N PRO A 370 -18.31 27.72 -1.79
CA PRO A 370 -17.96 27.94 -0.39
C PRO A 370 -18.61 26.94 0.60
N ARG A 371 -19.53 26.11 0.15
CA ARG A 371 -20.17 25.06 0.95
C ARG A 371 -19.62 23.67 0.68
N TYR A 372 -18.56 23.56 -0.07
CA TYR A 372 -17.90 22.28 -0.34
C TYR A 372 -17.03 21.84 0.83
N ALA A 373 -17.64 21.10 1.79
CA ALA A 373 -16.98 20.72 3.04
C ALA A 373 -15.73 19.86 2.81
N ALA A 374 -15.76 18.91 1.85
CA ALA A 374 -14.60 18.08 1.54
C ALA A 374 -13.40 18.91 1.05
N ALA A 375 -13.64 20.01 0.31
CA ALA A 375 -12.58 20.93 -0.11
C ALA A 375 -11.97 21.69 1.08
N HIS A 376 -12.79 22.10 2.04
CA HIS A 376 -12.30 22.70 3.29
C HIS A 376 -11.46 21.70 4.11
N ALA A 377 -11.87 20.45 4.24
CA ALA A 377 -11.09 19.41 4.93
C ALA A 377 -9.76 19.14 4.23
N ALA A 378 -9.76 19.02 2.90
CA ALA A 378 -8.56 18.81 2.10
C ALA A 378 -7.59 20.01 2.20
N ARG A 379 -8.11 21.24 2.18
CA ARG A 379 -7.35 22.46 2.41
C ARG A 379 -6.65 22.44 3.77
N ALA A 380 -7.37 22.07 4.83
CA ALA A 380 -6.82 21.96 6.17
C ALA A 380 -5.67 20.94 6.23
N ARG A 381 -5.82 19.80 5.56
CA ARG A 381 -4.80 18.76 5.46
C ARG A 381 -3.55 19.26 4.74
N SER A 382 -3.70 19.94 3.58
CA SER A 382 -2.57 20.53 2.86
C SER A 382 -1.85 21.60 3.68
N LEU A 383 -2.57 22.47 4.37
CA LEU A 383 -1.95 23.47 5.26
C LEU A 383 -1.15 22.80 6.38
N THR A 384 -1.67 21.73 6.98
CA THR A 384 -0.97 20.96 8.01
C THR A 384 0.28 20.28 7.45
N ALA A 385 0.19 19.68 6.25
CA ALA A 385 1.32 19.05 5.59
C ALA A 385 2.43 20.08 5.26
N ILE A 386 2.06 21.23 4.70
CA ILE A 386 2.99 22.33 4.40
C ILE A 386 3.67 22.82 5.69
N ALA A 387 2.91 23.02 6.78
CA ALA A 387 3.48 23.42 8.05
C ALA A 387 4.50 22.41 8.57
N ASN A 388 4.17 21.12 8.55
CA ASN A 388 5.00 20.05 9.09
C ASN A 388 6.29 19.83 8.30
N GLN A 389 6.24 19.97 6.96
CA GLN A 389 7.34 19.59 6.08
C GLN A 389 8.19 20.80 5.64
N TYR A 390 7.57 21.97 5.45
CA TYR A 390 8.21 23.13 4.81
C TYR A 390 8.08 24.42 5.61
N GLY A 391 7.28 24.43 6.69
CA GLY A 391 7.01 25.63 7.48
C GLY A 391 8.25 26.16 8.22
N LYS A 392 8.49 27.45 8.14
CA LYS A 392 9.53 28.13 8.94
C LYS A 392 8.99 28.48 10.32
N MET A 393 9.86 28.51 11.34
CA MET A 393 9.49 28.65 12.74
C MET A 393 8.58 29.86 13.06
N GLY A 394 8.61 30.94 12.29
CA GLY A 394 7.72 32.10 12.47
C GLY A 394 6.38 32.02 11.70
N GLU A 395 6.19 31.01 10.86
CA GLU A 395 5.01 30.87 9.99
C GLU A 395 4.09 29.74 10.45
N LEU A 396 4.59 28.82 11.28
CA LEU A 396 3.90 27.59 11.70
C LEU A 396 2.53 27.86 12.31
N ASP A 397 2.45 28.80 13.24
CA ASP A 397 1.20 29.15 13.92
C ASP A 397 0.13 29.61 12.92
N GLY A 398 0.50 30.42 11.93
CA GLY A 398 -0.43 30.89 10.91
C GLY A 398 -0.97 29.75 10.03
N PHE A 399 -0.14 28.77 9.67
CA PHE A 399 -0.58 27.60 8.92
C PHE A 399 -1.53 26.72 9.73
N TYR A 400 -1.18 26.45 11.01
CA TYR A 400 -2.02 25.60 11.86
C TYR A 400 -3.35 26.29 12.22
N ASP A 401 -3.37 27.61 12.47
CA ASP A 401 -4.60 28.35 12.69
C ASP A 401 -5.51 28.31 11.47
N ALA A 402 -4.94 28.52 10.28
CA ALA A 402 -5.70 28.43 9.03
C ALA A 402 -6.20 27.00 8.76
N ALA A 403 -5.45 25.97 9.12
CA ALA A 403 -5.84 24.58 8.99
C ALA A 403 -6.99 24.24 9.95
N ILE A 404 -6.88 24.61 11.22
CA ILE A 404 -7.94 24.42 12.24
C ILE A 404 -9.23 25.10 11.78
N ALA A 405 -9.16 26.38 11.41
CA ALA A 405 -10.34 27.12 10.95
C ALA A 405 -10.99 26.47 9.72
N SER A 406 -10.18 25.93 8.80
CA SER A 406 -10.68 25.25 7.62
C SER A 406 -11.36 23.92 7.96
N ALA A 407 -10.79 23.12 8.87
CA ALA A 407 -11.39 21.86 9.33
C ALA A 407 -12.68 22.12 10.11
N GLU A 408 -12.73 23.11 11.00
CA GLU A 408 -13.93 23.54 11.72
C GLU A 408 -15.02 24.02 10.75
N ARG A 409 -14.63 24.73 9.70
CA ARG A 409 -15.56 25.13 8.63
C ARG A 409 -16.15 23.91 7.93
N ALA A 410 -15.34 22.92 7.57
CA ALA A 410 -15.81 21.67 6.99
C ALA A 410 -16.84 20.97 7.88
N ILE A 411 -16.53 20.85 9.19
CA ILE A 411 -17.45 20.25 10.19
C ILE A 411 -18.75 21.07 10.31
N SER A 412 -18.66 22.41 10.28
CA SER A 412 -19.86 23.26 10.35
C SER A 412 -20.82 23.07 9.16
N ILE A 413 -20.27 22.73 7.97
CA ILE A 413 -21.05 22.49 6.76
C ILE A 413 -21.59 21.05 6.73
N ALA A 414 -20.74 20.08 7.10
CA ALA A 414 -21.04 18.65 7.08
C ALA A 414 -20.56 17.98 8.37
N PRO A 415 -21.35 18.01 9.45
CA PRO A 415 -20.97 17.44 10.76
C PRO A 415 -20.70 15.94 10.74
N GLU A 416 -21.16 15.24 9.71
CA GLU A 416 -20.98 13.79 9.54
C GLU A 416 -19.77 13.44 8.63
N LEU A 417 -18.97 14.41 8.22
CA LEU A 417 -17.79 14.18 7.39
C LEU A 417 -16.63 13.71 8.29
N ALA A 418 -16.41 12.38 8.33
CA ALA A 418 -15.38 11.76 9.17
C ALA A 418 -13.99 12.34 8.92
N ASP A 419 -13.63 12.62 7.64
CA ASP A 419 -12.37 13.18 7.22
C ASP A 419 -12.10 14.58 7.81
N ALA A 420 -13.13 15.41 7.94
CA ALA A 420 -13.00 16.73 8.56
C ALA A 420 -12.63 16.65 10.05
N HIS A 421 -13.25 15.72 10.77
CA HIS A 421 -12.94 15.44 12.17
C HIS A 421 -11.54 14.85 12.34
N SER A 422 -11.17 13.88 11.49
CA SER A 422 -9.83 13.31 11.48
C SER A 422 -8.76 14.38 11.25
N THR A 423 -8.98 15.24 10.26
CA THR A 423 -8.06 16.33 9.92
C THR A 423 -7.93 17.35 11.07
N LEU A 424 -9.04 17.72 11.71
CA LEU A 424 -9.01 18.60 12.89
C LEU A 424 -8.20 17.96 14.03
N GLY A 425 -8.48 16.71 14.36
CA GLY A 425 -7.76 15.98 15.41
C GLY A 425 -6.26 15.91 15.11
N PHE A 426 -5.89 15.60 13.87
CA PHE A 426 -4.50 15.53 13.44
C PHE A 426 -3.79 16.90 13.53
N THR A 427 -4.45 17.97 13.08
CA THR A 427 -3.88 19.33 13.16
C THR A 427 -3.69 19.79 14.59
N LEU A 428 -4.65 19.53 15.48
CA LEU A 428 -4.52 19.85 16.92
C LEU A 428 -3.38 19.04 17.57
N PHE A 429 -3.27 17.76 17.25
CA PHE A 429 -2.23 16.91 17.79
C PHE A 429 -0.83 17.30 17.29
N GLN A 430 -0.65 17.45 15.98
CA GLN A 430 0.64 17.76 15.37
C GLN A 430 1.03 19.25 15.53
N GLY A 431 0.09 20.14 15.26
CA GLY A 431 0.37 21.57 15.19
C GLY A 431 0.35 22.29 16.52
N ARG A 432 -0.48 21.81 17.44
CA ARG A 432 -0.62 22.42 18.78
C ARG A 432 -0.07 21.55 19.91
N LEU A 433 0.36 20.33 19.60
CA LEU A 433 0.76 19.31 20.57
C LEU A 433 -0.30 19.10 21.66
N ASP A 434 -1.56 19.39 21.34
CA ASP A 434 -2.70 19.28 22.24
C ASP A 434 -3.45 17.96 22.04
N ALA A 435 -2.91 16.89 22.64
CA ALA A 435 -3.52 15.57 22.61
C ALA A 435 -4.91 15.54 23.30
N ARG A 436 -5.19 16.49 24.21
CA ARG A 436 -6.47 16.57 24.90
C ARG A 436 -7.56 17.13 23.98
N ALA A 437 -7.26 18.22 23.28
CA ALA A 437 -8.19 18.81 22.30
C ALA A 437 -8.39 17.91 21.07
N ALA A 438 -7.36 17.17 20.65
CA ALA A 438 -7.42 16.25 19.53
C ALA A 438 -8.31 15.02 19.77
N ARG A 439 -8.55 14.65 21.03
CA ARG A 439 -9.22 13.40 21.39
C ARG A 439 -10.65 13.32 20.86
N GLU A 440 -11.48 14.32 21.13
CA GLU A 440 -12.89 14.33 20.72
C GLU A 440 -13.03 14.26 19.19
N PRO A 441 -12.33 15.08 18.38
CA PRO A 441 -12.36 14.95 16.92
C PRO A 441 -11.97 13.55 16.42
N PHE A 442 -10.94 12.92 16.97
CA PHE A 442 -10.57 11.56 16.57
C PHE A 442 -11.62 10.52 16.95
N GLU A 443 -12.21 10.62 18.17
CA GLU A 443 -13.30 9.72 18.58
C GLU A 443 -14.51 9.88 17.66
N ARG A 444 -14.86 11.12 17.30
CA ARG A 444 -15.96 11.41 16.40
C ARG A 444 -15.69 10.90 14.97
N SER A 445 -14.49 11.11 14.46
CA SER A 445 -14.08 10.56 13.16
C SER A 445 -14.22 9.04 13.10
N ARG A 446 -13.76 8.35 14.16
CA ARG A 446 -13.88 6.89 14.28
C ARG A 446 -15.32 6.41 14.29
N GLU A 447 -16.21 7.11 15.00
CA GLU A 447 -17.64 6.78 15.03
C GLU A 447 -18.28 6.91 13.64
N LEU A 448 -17.95 7.99 12.94
CA LEU A 448 -18.48 8.29 11.60
C LEU A 448 -17.87 7.39 10.52
N GLY A 449 -16.59 7.05 10.65
CA GLY A 449 -15.84 6.22 9.71
C GLY A 449 -15.98 4.72 9.96
N ALA A 450 -16.80 4.26 10.90
CA ALA A 450 -16.96 2.84 11.22
C ALA A 450 -17.45 1.96 10.04
N GLY A 451 -17.89 2.57 8.93
CA GLY A 451 -18.21 1.91 7.67
C GLY A 451 -17.13 2.06 6.58
N GLU A 452 -16.05 2.80 6.85
CA GLU A 452 -14.97 3.10 5.89
C GLU A 452 -13.62 2.43 6.24
N ALA A 453 -13.56 1.68 7.35
CA ALA A 453 -12.36 1.02 7.87
C ALA A 453 -12.13 -0.37 7.26
#